data_dbc055247a91799ce75ea46a3e449f0b
#
_entry.id   dbc055247a91799ce75ea46a3e449f0b
#
_cell.length_a   1.000
_cell.length_b   1.000
_cell.length_c   1.000
_cell.angle_alpha   90.00
_cell.angle_beta   90.00
_cell.angle_gamma   90.00
#
_symmetry.space_group_name_H-M   'P 1'
#
loop_
_entity.id
_entity.type
_entity.pdbx_description
1 polymer ?
#
loop_
_entity_poly.entity_id
_entity_poly.type
_entity_poly.pdbx_seq_one_letter_code
_entity_poly.pdbx_strand_id
1 'polypeptide(L)'
;TYMALNTYDWPPTEKLRQANLPCRYYTLGWRAIYDALGMGLLSQEQVSDADIDVDAAIKARERTAQTRISQTWKYLQDQKLIKCLQPASLGKNAGYLLLLGTDEENREVEAYARECLGI
;
A
#
# COMPACT_ATOMS: atom_id res chain seq x y z
N THR A 1 -10.68 1.53 3.70
CA THR A 1 -9.33 1.39 4.22
C THR A 1 -8.36 2.39 3.57
N TYR A 2 -7.19 2.55 4.18
CA TYR A 2 -6.19 3.51 3.70
C TYR A 2 -5.77 3.25 2.24
N MET A 3 -5.53 1.99 1.87
CA MET A 3 -5.13 1.66 0.51
C MET A 3 -6.20 2.07 -0.51
N ALA A 4 -7.46 1.76 -0.24
CA ALA A 4 -8.56 2.10 -1.14
C ALA A 4 -8.74 3.61 -1.29
N LEU A 5 -8.56 4.38 -0.20
CA LEU A 5 -8.68 5.85 -0.23
C LEU A 5 -7.56 6.52 -1.04
N ASN A 6 -6.46 5.81 -1.32
CA ASN A 6 -5.33 6.32 -2.07
C ASN A 6 -5.22 5.70 -3.46
N THR A 7 -6.34 5.25 -4.01
CA THR A 7 -6.45 4.75 -5.38
C THR A 7 -7.57 5.47 -6.11
N TYR A 8 -7.49 5.49 -7.44
CA TYR A 8 -8.60 5.96 -8.27
C TYR A 8 -9.67 4.90 -8.36
N ASP A 9 -10.92 5.32 -8.37
CA ASP A 9 -12.05 4.39 -8.42
C ASP A 9 -12.38 3.94 -9.86
N TRP A 10 -13.15 2.86 -9.96
CA TRP A 10 -13.61 2.29 -11.23
C TRP A 10 -15.05 2.74 -11.50
N PRO A 11 -15.45 3.07 -12.74
CA PRO A 11 -14.63 3.09 -13.96
C PRO A 11 -13.73 4.34 -14.06
N PRO A 12 -12.67 4.31 -14.89
CA PRO A 12 -11.81 5.47 -15.06
C PRO A 12 -12.54 6.61 -15.77
N THR A 13 -12.27 7.84 -15.34
CA THR A 13 -12.73 9.02 -16.06
C THR A 13 -11.90 9.19 -17.35
N GLU A 14 -12.40 10.02 -18.28
CA GLU A 14 -11.65 10.33 -19.49
C GLU A 14 -10.27 10.91 -19.18
N LYS A 15 -10.18 11.76 -18.14
CA LYS A 15 -8.92 12.34 -17.69
C LYS A 15 -7.92 11.26 -17.24
N LEU A 16 -8.38 10.25 -16.51
CA LEU A 16 -7.53 9.13 -16.10
C LEU A 16 -7.07 8.29 -17.28
N ARG A 17 -7.95 8.06 -18.27
CA ARG A 17 -7.61 7.33 -19.49
C ARG A 17 -6.54 8.05 -20.30
N GLN A 18 -6.68 9.38 -20.46
CA GLN A 18 -5.69 10.19 -21.18
C GLN A 18 -4.33 10.20 -20.48
N ALA A 19 -4.33 10.18 -19.16
CA ALA A 19 -3.10 10.16 -18.36
C ALA A 19 -2.50 8.75 -18.17
N ASN A 20 -3.16 7.69 -18.68
CA ASN A 20 -2.77 6.29 -18.48
C ASN A 20 -2.63 5.92 -17.00
N LEU A 21 -3.57 6.38 -16.16
CA LEU A 21 -3.58 6.09 -14.73
C LEU A 21 -4.49 4.91 -14.43
N PRO A 22 -3.97 3.85 -13.80
CA PRO A 22 -4.78 2.68 -13.45
C PRO A 22 -5.75 2.98 -12.30
N CYS A 23 -6.85 2.20 -12.23
CA CYS A 23 -7.82 2.28 -11.16
C CYS A 23 -7.57 1.20 -10.11
N ARG A 24 -7.88 1.49 -8.84
CA ARG A 24 -7.74 0.55 -7.72
C ARG A 24 -6.33 -0.04 -7.61
N TYR A 25 -5.32 0.77 -7.90
CA TYR A 25 -3.93 0.34 -7.94
C TYR A 25 -3.11 1.15 -6.92
N TYR A 26 -2.57 0.47 -5.91
CA TYR A 26 -1.86 1.09 -4.79
C TYR A 26 -0.34 0.91 -4.95
N THR A 27 0.40 2.02 -4.95
CA THR A 27 1.85 2.03 -5.15
C THR A 27 2.62 2.82 -4.09
N LEU A 28 1.96 3.28 -3.04
CA LEU A 28 2.60 4.15 -2.04
C LEU A 28 3.48 3.40 -1.03
N GLY A 29 3.41 2.06 -1.01
CA GLY A 29 4.25 1.25 -0.15
C GLY A 29 3.80 1.22 1.32
N TRP A 30 4.58 0.55 2.15
CA TRP A 30 4.25 0.37 3.57
C TRP A 30 4.47 1.63 4.41
N ARG A 31 5.46 2.45 4.05
CA ARG A 31 5.81 3.65 4.84
C ARG A 31 4.67 4.67 4.85
N ALA A 32 3.94 4.82 3.76
CA ALA A 32 2.79 5.71 3.71
C ALA A 32 1.71 5.27 4.70
N ILE A 33 1.48 3.95 4.83
CA ILE A 33 0.55 3.39 5.82
C ILE A 33 1.08 3.62 7.23
N TYR A 34 2.37 3.36 7.45
CA TYR A 34 3.05 3.58 8.71
C TYR A 34 2.87 5.02 9.21
N ASP A 35 3.13 6.00 8.36
CA ASP A 35 3.02 7.41 8.69
C ASP A 35 1.55 7.83 8.91
N ALA A 36 0.64 7.40 8.04
CA ALA A 36 -0.77 7.76 8.11
C ALA A 36 -1.46 7.23 9.37
N LEU A 37 -1.08 6.04 9.83
CA LEU A 37 -1.65 5.44 11.03
C LEU A 37 -0.94 5.85 12.33
N GLY A 38 0.12 6.66 12.23
CA GLY A 38 0.87 7.11 13.39
C GLY A 38 1.61 6.00 14.13
N MET A 39 1.94 4.91 13.45
CA MET A 39 2.60 3.74 14.06
C MET A 39 3.99 4.04 14.60
N GLY A 40 4.63 5.11 14.10
CA GLY A 40 5.95 5.53 14.53
C GLY A 40 5.96 6.44 15.77
N LEU A 41 4.79 6.87 16.26
CA LEU A 41 4.71 7.76 17.38
C LEU A 41 5.15 7.05 18.67
N LEU A 42 6.08 7.68 19.39
CA LEU A 42 6.52 7.23 20.70
C LEU A 42 5.61 7.82 21.79
N SER A 43 5.39 7.09 22.89
CA SER A 43 4.68 7.63 24.03
C SER A 43 5.49 8.75 24.69
N GLN A 44 4.82 9.65 25.42
CA GLN A 44 5.52 10.71 26.15
C GLN A 44 6.52 10.14 27.16
N GLU A 45 6.20 9.03 27.81
CA GLU A 45 7.10 8.34 28.71
C GLU A 45 8.38 7.89 28.01
N GLN A 46 8.25 7.33 26.80
CA GLN A 46 9.40 6.90 26.01
C GLN A 46 10.27 8.07 25.57
N VAL A 47 9.66 9.19 25.18
CA VAL A 47 10.41 10.40 24.78
C VAL A 47 11.09 11.07 25.97
N SER A 48 10.45 11.05 27.15
CA SER A 48 10.95 11.70 28.36
C SER A 48 12.00 10.88 29.11
N ASP A 49 12.14 9.60 28.82
CA ASP A 49 13.12 8.73 29.48
C ASP A 49 14.52 8.96 28.90
N ALA A 50 15.42 9.49 29.73
CA ALA A 50 16.78 9.79 29.30
C ALA A 50 17.64 8.54 29.03
N ASP A 51 17.20 7.37 29.50
CA ASP A 51 17.90 6.10 29.28
C ASP A 51 17.48 5.42 27.97
N ILE A 52 16.44 5.92 27.29
CA ILE A 52 15.97 5.38 26.03
C ILE A 52 16.74 6.02 24.86
N ASP A 53 17.31 5.17 24.01
CA ASP A 53 17.82 5.57 22.71
C ASP A 53 16.63 5.76 21.76
N VAL A 54 16.24 7.02 21.53
CA VAL A 54 15.10 7.38 20.70
C VAL A 54 15.25 6.85 19.25
N ASP A 55 16.46 6.94 18.69
CA ASP A 55 16.71 6.47 17.33
C ASP A 55 16.53 4.94 17.22
N ALA A 56 17.04 4.19 18.20
CA ALA A 56 16.86 2.75 18.26
C ALA A 56 15.39 2.36 18.43
N ALA A 57 14.65 3.11 19.27
CA ALA A 57 13.22 2.88 19.48
C ALA A 57 12.42 3.14 18.21
N ILE A 58 12.72 4.19 17.45
CA ILE A 58 12.09 4.50 16.18
C ILE A 58 12.35 3.40 15.16
N LYS A 59 13.61 2.95 15.02
CA LYS A 59 13.98 1.86 14.11
C LYS A 59 13.29 0.55 14.46
N ALA A 60 13.15 0.24 15.76
CA ALA A 60 12.45 -0.96 16.21
C ALA A 60 10.96 -0.89 15.85
N ARG A 61 10.32 0.26 15.99
CA ARG A 61 8.92 0.48 15.61
C ARG A 61 8.74 0.35 14.09
N GLU A 62 9.65 0.91 13.30
CA GLU A 62 9.60 0.79 11.84
C GLU A 62 9.68 -0.67 11.40
N ARG A 63 10.58 -1.46 11.98
CA ARG A 63 10.72 -2.90 11.68
C ARG A 63 9.46 -3.67 12.05
N THR A 64 8.89 -3.41 13.23
CA THR A 64 7.67 -4.05 13.69
C THR A 64 6.49 -3.69 12.77
N ALA A 65 6.35 -2.41 12.41
CA ALA A 65 5.30 -1.95 11.53
C ALA A 65 5.44 -2.56 10.12
N GLN A 66 6.64 -2.57 9.57
CA GLN A 66 6.89 -3.18 8.26
C GLN A 66 6.53 -4.66 8.25
N THR A 67 6.90 -5.40 9.29
CA THR A 67 6.55 -6.81 9.43
C THR A 67 5.04 -7.01 9.49
N ARG A 68 4.34 -6.22 10.32
CA ARG A 68 2.88 -6.31 10.44
C ARG A 68 2.16 -5.98 9.15
N ILE A 69 2.57 -4.91 8.45
CA ILE A 69 1.98 -4.52 7.18
C ILE A 69 2.23 -5.58 6.13
N SER A 70 3.44 -6.13 6.05
CA SER A 70 3.80 -7.20 5.11
C SER A 70 2.99 -8.47 5.36
N GLN A 71 2.78 -8.84 6.62
CA GLN A 71 1.95 -9.98 7.00
C GLN A 71 0.47 -9.75 6.64
N THR A 72 -0.04 -8.54 6.84
CA THR A 72 -1.40 -8.17 6.46
C THR A 72 -1.56 -8.24 4.94
N TRP A 73 -0.60 -7.73 4.17
CA TRP A 73 -0.64 -7.81 2.71
C TRP A 73 -0.61 -9.26 2.21
N LYS A 74 0.20 -10.10 2.83
CA LYS A 74 0.23 -11.53 2.50
C LYS A 74 -1.13 -12.19 2.78
N TYR A 75 -1.73 -11.89 3.93
CA TYR A 75 -3.07 -12.36 4.27
C TYR A 75 -4.10 -11.91 3.23
N LEU A 76 -4.08 -10.62 2.84
CA LEU A 76 -5.01 -10.08 1.85
C LEU A 76 -4.82 -10.73 0.47
N GLN A 77 -3.58 -11.03 0.08
CA GLN A 77 -3.30 -11.77 -1.16
C GLN A 77 -3.82 -13.20 -1.08
N ASP A 78 -3.61 -13.89 0.04
CA ASP A 78 -4.09 -15.26 0.25
C ASP A 78 -5.63 -15.32 0.22
N GLN A 79 -6.31 -14.28 0.71
CA GLN A 79 -7.77 -14.14 0.64
C GLN A 79 -8.28 -13.60 -0.70
N LYS A 80 -7.39 -13.34 -1.65
CA LYS A 80 -7.72 -12.80 -2.99
C LYS A 80 -8.41 -11.44 -2.94
N LEU A 81 -8.05 -10.61 -1.96
CA LEU A 81 -8.56 -9.24 -1.82
C LEU A 81 -7.65 -8.21 -2.49
N ILE A 82 -6.36 -8.54 -2.64
CA ILE A 82 -5.39 -7.75 -3.40
C ILE A 82 -4.52 -8.68 -4.24
N LYS A 83 -3.93 -8.13 -5.31
CA LYS A 83 -3.03 -8.86 -6.21
C LYS A 83 -1.82 -8.00 -6.53
N CYS A 84 -0.62 -8.54 -6.34
CA CYS A 84 0.61 -7.85 -6.72
C CYS A 84 0.80 -7.95 -8.23
N LEU A 85 0.77 -6.81 -8.94
CA LEU A 85 1.04 -6.77 -10.38
C LEU A 85 2.49 -6.47 -10.69
N GLN A 86 3.15 -5.69 -9.85
CA GLN A 86 4.57 -5.35 -10.01
C GLN A 86 5.28 -5.54 -8.67
N PRO A 87 6.29 -6.42 -8.60
CA PRO A 87 7.08 -6.57 -7.37
C PRO A 87 7.90 -5.32 -7.09
N ALA A 88 8.24 -5.11 -5.82
CA ALA A 88 9.12 -4.02 -5.44
C ALA A 88 10.49 -4.18 -6.11
N SER A 89 11.07 -3.05 -6.54
CA SER A 89 12.41 -2.99 -7.12
C SER A 89 13.16 -1.81 -6.52
N LEU A 90 14.44 -1.69 -6.85
CA LEU A 90 15.27 -0.60 -6.33
C LEU A 90 14.67 0.76 -6.69
N GLY A 91 14.32 1.55 -5.67
CA GLY A 91 13.73 2.87 -5.84
C GLY A 91 12.24 2.88 -6.18
N LYS A 92 11.58 1.71 -6.21
CA LYS A 92 10.15 1.62 -6.52
C LYS A 92 9.43 0.69 -5.54
N ASN A 93 8.26 1.14 -5.09
CA ASN A 93 7.37 0.31 -4.27
C ASN A 93 6.67 -0.75 -5.14
N ALA A 94 6.29 -1.87 -4.51
CA ALA A 94 5.44 -2.85 -5.16
C ALA A 94 4.07 -2.24 -5.48
N GLY A 95 3.45 -2.66 -6.59
CA GLY A 95 2.13 -2.24 -7.00
C GLY A 95 1.09 -3.32 -6.70
N TYR A 96 0.03 -2.97 -5.97
CA TYR A 96 -1.05 -3.88 -5.58
C TYR A 96 -2.37 -3.43 -6.19
N LEU A 97 -3.03 -4.35 -6.89
CA LEU A 97 -4.39 -4.14 -7.39
C LEU A 97 -5.38 -4.55 -6.31
N LEU A 98 -6.35 -3.68 -6.02
CA LEU A 98 -7.40 -3.96 -5.04
C LEU A 98 -8.58 -4.65 -5.74
N LEU A 99 -8.95 -5.83 -5.26
CA LEU A 99 -10.01 -6.67 -5.84
C LEU A 99 -11.32 -6.38 -5.12
N LEU A 100 -11.91 -5.19 -5.37
CA LEU A 100 -13.06 -4.66 -4.63
C LEU A 100 -14.42 -4.98 -5.24
N GLY A 101 -14.47 -5.47 -6.47
CA GLY A 101 -15.71 -5.75 -7.18
C GLY A 101 -15.98 -7.23 -7.38
N THR A 102 -16.85 -7.54 -8.34
CA THR A 102 -17.08 -8.92 -8.78
C THR A 102 -15.85 -9.46 -9.51
N ASP A 103 -15.79 -10.78 -9.70
CA ASP A 103 -14.68 -11.40 -10.45
C ASP A 103 -14.54 -10.84 -11.85
N GLU A 104 -15.68 -10.60 -12.54
CA GLU A 104 -15.70 -10.01 -13.85
C GLU A 104 -15.17 -8.58 -13.85
N GLU A 105 -15.66 -7.75 -12.93
CA GLU A 105 -15.20 -6.37 -12.75
C GLU A 105 -13.70 -6.33 -12.41
N ASN A 106 -13.24 -7.19 -11.50
CA ASN A 106 -11.84 -7.26 -11.11
C ASN A 106 -10.94 -7.62 -12.32
N ARG A 107 -11.40 -8.49 -13.22
CA ARG A 107 -10.67 -8.81 -14.46
C ARG A 107 -10.56 -7.61 -15.39
N GLU A 108 -11.64 -6.84 -15.52
CA GLU A 108 -11.63 -5.61 -16.33
C GLU A 108 -10.67 -4.57 -15.75
N VAL A 109 -10.71 -4.36 -14.42
CA VAL A 109 -9.82 -3.44 -13.72
C VAL A 109 -8.37 -3.87 -13.88
N GLU A 110 -8.08 -5.17 -13.76
CA GLU A 110 -6.72 -5.69 -13.96
C GLU A 110 -6.23 -5.51 -15.39
N ALA A 111 -7.07 -5.81 -16.40
CA ALA A 111 -6.72 -5.63 -17.79
C ALA A 111 -6.38 -4.17 -18.10
N TYR A 112 -7.18 -3.25 -17.60
CA TYR A 112 -6.93 -1.82 -17.74
C TYR A 112 -5.63 -1.40 -17.04
N ALA A 113 -5.39 -1.88 -15.83
CA ALA A 113 -4.17 -1.58 -15.08
C ALA A 113 -2.93 -2.09 -15.82
N ARG A 114 -2.96 -3.30 -16.35
CA ARG A 114 -1.84 -3.85 -17.12
C ARG A 114 -1.58 -3.05 -18.40
N GLU A 115 -2.62 -2.61 -19.08
CA GLU A 115 -2.48 -1.75 -20.26
C GLU A 115 -1.80 -0.41 -19.87
N CYS A 116 -2.24 0.24 -18.80
CA CYS A 116 -1.63 1.48 -18.34
C CYS A 116 -0.17 1.31 -17.93
N LEU A 117 0.19 0.16 -17.35
CA LEU A 117 1.54 -0.14 -16.87
C LEU A 117 2.44 -0.74 -17.96
N GLY A 118 1.89 -1.16 -19.09
CA GLY A 118 2.65 -1.80 -20.17
C GLY A 118 3.14 -3.21 -19.82
N ILE A 119 2.36 -3.96 -19.03
CA ILE A 119 2.76 -5.32 -18.62
C ILE A 119 1.78 -6.40 -19.02
#